data_2d12e49dc08275d02760017ec50b7bc4
#
_entry.id   2d12e49dc08275d02760017ec50b7bc4
#
_cell.length_a   1.000
_cell.length_b   1.000
_cell.length_c   1.000
_cell.angle_alpha   90.00
_cell.angle_beta   90.00
_cell.angle_gamma   90.00
#
_symmetry.space_group_name_H-M   'P 1'
#
loop_
_entity.id
_entity.type
_entity.pdbx_description
1 polymer ?
#
loop_
_entity_poly.entity_id
_entity_poly.type
_entity_poly.pdbx_seq_one_letter_code
_entity_poly.pdbx_strand_id
1 'polypeptide(L)'
;LTVSYTLRLLMSTLLAALSTRAGCLVLVGRVGPVWQVDAPSIRRFLAAWRRSPIQMIRMGEFGFRALTLAVFYRHMRSAAEAIGYPWGRTDDWKTPPKADEQEAIPPYEYRFLNEELPSTPTEAPVDVHADVVIVGSGCGGAVVAAYLAERGLQVVVVEKGMYVSADKMPQTQSFGLDQMFERLGFVPTSNLSLAILAGSGFGGGSTINWGATLMPRHYLREAWSQRFGMPYFQSSLFSHDLHACARRMGTTDDVTHNRANSLLMLGAHRSGQPAQVVPQNNAHRPHYCGKCTFGCTAGHKQGTVMTWLQDAAQHGAQFLTHCEVDRVIMDRGRATGVEATVRGQQRVRVHGRRGVVVSAGSLNTPAILLRTPALRRNQQIGRHLHLHPVAFVHGFYDKPVRPWQGAALTTVSNAAELVDPQGWGAKIEVMASAPALYCALLPYHDHVEHKSLAFRYPYSYTAIVIVRDRDAGRVKLDRAGRAL
;
A
#
# COMPACT_ATOMS: atom_id res chain seq x y z
N LEU A 1 -11.08 -11.26 -1.50
CA LEU A 1 -10.34 -11.56 -0.27
C LEU A 1 -9.52 -12.82 -0.46
N THR A 2 -8.25 -12.67 -0.83
CA THR A 2 -7.34 -13.80 -1.02
C THR A 2 -6.60 -14.10 0.28
N VAL A 3 -7.31 -14.70 1.16
CA VAL A 3 -6.81 -15.34 2.39
C VAL A 3 -6.15 -16.67 2.01
N SER A 4 -5.20 -17.18 2.79
CA SER A 4 -4.61 -18.51 2.53
C SER A 4 -5.72 -19.54 2.34
N TYR A 5 -5.51 -20.58 1.49
CA TYR A 5 -6.54 -21.58 1.25
C TYR A 5 -7.14 -22.14 2.55
N THR A 6 -6.27 -22.43 3.53
CA THR A 6 -6.70 -22.92 4.85
C THR A 6 -7.59 -21.90 5.56
N LEU A 7 -7.25 -20.62 5.53
CA LEU A 7 -8.07 -19.60 6.19
C LEU A 7 -9.33 -19.28 5.37
N ARG A 8 -9.30 -19.35 4.04
CA ARG A 8 -10.50 -19.31 3.21
C ARG A 8 -11.41 -20.49 3.52
N LEU A 9 -10.86 -21.69 3.56
CA LEU A 9 -11.63 -22.88 3.90
C LEU A 9 -12.23 -22.74 5.30
N LEU A 10 -11.42 -22.32 6.29
CA LEU A 10 -11.92 -22.06 7.65
C LEU A 10 -12.98 -20.98 7.68
N MET A 11 -12.75 -19.83 7.03
CA MET A 11 -13.72 -18.74 6.96
C MET A 11 -14.98 -19.14 6.17
N SER A 12 -14.80 -19.80 5.02
CA SER A 12 -15.94 -20.30 4.23
C SER A 12 -16.72 -21.36 4.97
N THR A 13 -16.03 -22.30 5.62
CA THR A 13 -16.66 -23.33 6.45
C THR A 13 -17.39 -22.71 7.65
N LEU A 14 -16.76 -21.73 8.30
CA LEU A 14 -17.38 -20.99 9.41
C LEU A 14 -18.61 -20.21 8.94
N LEU A 15 -18.49 -19.45 7.85
CA LEU A 15 -19.61 -18.68 7.30
C LEU A 15 -20.72 -19.61 6.81
N ALA A 16 -20.35 -20.73 6.16
CA ALA A 16 -21.31 -21.75 5.76
C ALA A 16 -21.98 -22.39 6.99
N ALA A 17 -21.24 -22.73 8.04
CA ALA A 17 -21.80 -23.25 9.28
C ALA A 17 -22.71 -22.21 9.96
N LEU A 18 -22.28 -20.95 10.07
CA LEU A 18 -23.08 -19.86 10.63
C LEU A 18 -24.32 -19.52 9.78
N SER A 19 -24.31 -19.87 8.49
CA SER A 19 -25.50 -19.71 7.61
C SER A 19 -26.51 -20.84 7.74
N THR A 20 -26.19 -21.90 8.45
CA THR A 20 -27.11 -23.03 8.70
C THR A 20 -27.68 -23.01 10.13
N ARG A 21 -28.87 -23.56 10.32
CA ARG A 21 -29.51 -23.70 11.65
C ARG A 21 -28.64 -24.57 12.58
N ALA A 22 -28.17 -25.70 12.11
CA ALA A 22 -27.35 -26.63 12.89
C ALA A 22 -26.00 -26.06 13.27
N GLY A 23 -25.28 -25.46 12.32
CA GLY A 23 -23.99 -24.86 12.58
C GLY A 23 -24.08 -23.65 13.51
N CYS A 24 -25.10 -22.82 13.38
CA CYS A 24 -25.31 -21.69 14.27
C CYS A 24 -25.69 -22.18 15.70
N LEU A 25 -26.47 -23.26 15.82
CA LEU A 25 -26.76 -23.89 17.11
C LEU A 25 -25.48 -24.37 17.81
N VAL A 26 -24.58 -25.04 17.07
CA VAL A 26 -23.31 -25.55 17.61
C VAL A 26 -22.34 -24.43 17.98
N LEU A 27 -22.23 -23.43 17.12
CA LEU A 27 -21.21 -22.37 17.27
C LEU A 27 -21.68 -21.22 18.18
N VAL A 28 -22.94 -20.83 18.10
CA VAL A 28 -23.49 -19.66 18.78
C VAL A 28 -24.47 -20.01 19.88
N GLY A 29 -24.95 -21.27 19.91
CA GLY A 29 -25.95 -21.74 20.85
C GLY A 29 -27.37 -21.22 20.52
N ARG A 30 -27.64 -20.91 19.24
CA ARG A 30 -28.96 -20.42 18.79
C ARG A 30 -29.41 -21.15 17.53
N VAL A 31 -30.69 -21.45 17.47
CA VAL A 31 -31.32 -22.10 16.30
C VAL A 31 -31.68 -21.02 15.27
N GLY A 32 -31.03 -21.08 14.12
CA GLY A 32 -31.26 -20.14 13.01
C GLY A 32 -29.93 -19.69 12.36
N PRO A 33 -29.96 -19.24 11.11
CA PRO A 33 -28.75 -18.69 10.47
C PRO A 33 -28.31 -17.40 11.18
N VAL A 34 -27.03 -17.05 11.09
CA VAL A 34 -26.44 -15.96 11.87
C VAL A 34 -27.16 -14.61 11.71
N TRP A 35 -27.71 -14.35 10.53
CA TRP A 35 -28.47 -13.09 10.27
C TRP A 35 -29.82 -13.04 10.95
N GLN A 36 -30.32 -14.15 11.53
CA GLN A 36 -31.53 -14.23 12.35
C GLN A 36 -31.23 -14.32 13.85
N VAL A 37 -29.96 -14.41 14.22
CA VAL A 37 -29.52 -14.50 15.62
C VAL A 37 -29.50 -13.11 16.24
N ASP A 38 -29.98 -13.01 17.46
CA ASP A 38 -29.94 -11.75 18.22
C ASP A 38 -28.51 -11.24 18.47
N ALA A 39 -28.36 -9.94 18.45
CA ALA A 39 -27.08 -9.30 18.65
C ALA A 39 -26.37 -9.65 19.98
N PRO A 40 -27.08 -9.86 21.13
CA PRO A 40 -26.48 -10.35 22.37
C PRO A 40 -25.82 -11.72 22.23
N SER A 41 -26.41 -12.65 21.49
CA SER A 41 -25.85 -13.99 21.28
C SER A 41 -24.60 -13.97 20.38
N ILE A 42 -24.64 -13.19 19.32
CA ILE A 42 -23.43 -12.96 18.47
C ILE A 42 -22.29 -12.32 19.29
N ARG A 43 -22.61 -11.35 20.13
CA ARG A 43 -21.61 -10.72 21.01
C ARG A 43 -20.97 -11.71 21.98
N ARG A 44 -21.76 -12.60 22.62
CA ARG A 44 -21.22 -13.66 23.50
C ARG A 44 -20.30 -14.61 22.75
N PHE A 45 -20.67 -15.00 21.54
CA PHE A 45 -19.87 -15.86 20.67
C PHE A 45 -18.52 -15.22 20.32
N LEU A 46 -18.51 -13.98 19.83
CA LEU A 46 -17.27 -13.26 19.50
C LEU A 46 -16.42 -12.99 20.76
N ALA A 47 -17.04 -12.70 21.90
CA ALA A 47 -16.32 -12.54 23.16
C ALA A 47 -15.66 -13.84 23.63
N ALA A 48 -16.29 -14.99 23.42
CA ALA A 48 -15.69 -16.29 23.70
C ALA A 48 -14.48 -16.56 22.80
N TRP A 49 -14.54 -16.22 21.52
CA TRP A 49 -13.41 -16.33 20.60
C TRP A 49 -12.23 -15.45 21.01
N ARG A 50 -12.49 -14.21 21.39
CA ARG A 50 -11.46 -13.28 21.86
C ARG A 50 -10.73 -13.76 23.11
N ARG A 51 -11.42 -14.49 24.01
CA ARG A 51 -10.89 -15.06 25.25
C ARG A 51 -10.37 -16.48 25.09
N SER A 52 -10.41 -17.04 23.87
CA SER A 52 -9.95 -18.40 23.63
C SER A 52 -8.48 -18.60 24.05
N PRO A 53 -8.13 -19.71 24.70
CA PRO A 53 -6.72 -20.04 24.96
C PRO A 53 -5.94 -20.27 23.66
N ILE A 54 -6.63 -20.62 22.57
CA ILE A 54 -6.02 -20.91 21.28
C ILE A 54 -5.76 -19.59 20.54
N GLN A 55 -4.49 -19.26 20.33
CA GLN A 55 -4.05 -18.02 19.68
C GLN A 55 -4.71 -17.82 18.30
N MET A 56 -4.79 -18.87 17.48
CA MET A 56 -5.36 -18.79 16.13
C MET A 56 -6.84 -18.37 16.14
N ILE A 57 -7.62 -18.79 17.16
CA ILE A 57 -9.02 -18.36 17.31
C ILE A 57 -9.09 -16.87 17.67
N ARG A 58 -8.24 -16.40 18.58
CA ARG A 58 -8.18 -14.96 18.93
C ARG A 58 -7.78 -14.11 17.72
N MET A 59 -6.81 -14.56 16.93
CA MET A 59 -6.39 -13.87 15.69
C MET A 59 -7.49 -13.89 14.64
N GLY A 60 -8.25 -14.98 14.54
CA GLY A 60 -9.42 -15.08 13.66
C GLY A 60 -10.51 -14.07 14.04
N GLU A 61 -10.81 -13.90 15.33
CA GLU A 61 -11.74 -12.86 15.81
C GLU A 61 -11.25 -11.47 15.48
N PHE A 62 -10.00 -11.18 15.79
CA PHE A 62 -9.39 -9.88 15.50
C PHE A 62 -9.46 -9.55 14.00
N GLY A 63 -9.05 -10.46 13.13
CA GLY A 63 -9.07 -10.26 11.67
C GLY A 63 -10.51 -10.08 11.14
N PHE A 64 -11.44 -10.89 11.61
CA PHE A 64 -12.85 -10.79 11.22
C PHE A 64 -13.46 -9.45 11.64
N ARG A 65 -13.24 -9.03 12.87
CA ARG A 65 -13.74 -7.78 13.42
C ARG A 65 -13.10 -6.57 12.72
N ALA A 66 -11.79 -6.55 12.60
CA ALA A 66 -11.07 -5.47 11.93
C ALA A 66 -11.52 -5.30 10.47
N LEU A 67 -11.67 -6.41 9.74
CA LEU A 67 -12.19 -6.40 8.37
C LEU A 67 -13.65 -5.89 8.32
N THR A 68 -14.51 -6.37 9.23
CA THR A 68 -15.91 -5.93 9.29
C THR A 68 -16.00 -4.42 9.54
N LEU A 69 -15.24 -3.91 10.50
CA LEU A 69 -15.19 -2.47 10.80
C LEU A 69 -14.62 -1.66 9.62
N ALA A 70 -13.55 -2.16 8.99
CA ALA A 70 -12.98 -1.51 7.82
C ALA A 70 -13.99 -1.41 6.68
N VAL A 71 -14.68 -2.50 6.34
CA VAL A 71 -15.72 -2.53 5.30
C VAL A 71 -16.90 -1.63 5.68
N PHE A 72 -17.36 -1.69 6.93
CA PHE A 72 -18.46 -0.89 7.43
C PHE A 72 -18.18 0.62 7.27
N TYR A 73 -17.10 1.12 7.84
CA TYR A 73 -16.78 2.55 7.77
C TYR A 73 -16.29 3.00 6.37
N ARG A 74 -15.89 2.07 5.51
CA ARG A 74 -15.51 2.32 4.13
C ARG A 74 -16.68 2.56 3.20
N HIS A 75 -17.82 1.89 3.43
CA HIS A 75 -18.96 1.93 2.53
C HIS A 75 -20.21 2.57 3.14
N MET A 76 -20.29 2.66 4.46
CA MET A 76 -21.43 3.26 5.17
C MET A 76 -21.16 4.74 5.46
N ARG A 77 -21.57 5.59 4.51
CA ARG A 77 -21.43 7.05 4.63
C ARG A 77 -21.95 7.58 5.97
N SER A 78 -23.17 7.19 6.34
CA SER A 78 -23.80 7.64 7.60
C SER A 78 -23.00 7.25 8.85
N ALA A 79 -22.31 6.11 8.83
CA ALA A 79 -21.47 5.69 9.95
C ALA A 79 -20.19 6.54 10.04
N ALA A 80 -19.55 6.84 8.91
CA ALA A 80 -18.37 7.70 8.87
C ALA A 80 -18.73 9.15 9.27
N GLU A 81 -19.85 9.68 8.79
CA GLU A 81 -20.35 11.00 9.18
C GLU A 81 -20.74 11.08 10.65
N ALA A 82 -21.32 10.01 11.20
CA ALA A 82 -21.68 9.95 12.62
C ALA A 82 -20.48 10.08 13.57
N ILE A 83 -19.30 9.61 13.15
CA ILE A 83 -18.06 9.80 13.92
C ILE A 83 -17.31 11.10 13.56
N GLY A 84 -17.94 11.98 12.78
CA GLY A 84 -17.43 13.31 12.44
C GLY A 84 -16.52 13.38 11.20
N TYR A 85 -16.49 12.34 10.36
CA TYR A 85 -15.74 12.38 9.11
C TYR A 85 -16.57 13.09 8.01
N PRO A 86 -16.02 14.12 7.34
CA PRO A 86 -16.76 14.90 6.34
C PRO A 86 -16.83 14.16 5.00
N TRP A 87 -17.68 13.15 4.89
CA TRP A 87 -17.82 12.31 3.72
C TRP A 87 -18.31 13.10 2.49
N GLY A 88 -17.44 13.24 1.48
CA GLY A 88 -17.78 13.88 0.22
C GLY A 88 -18.02 15.39 0.30
N ARG A 89 -17.90 16.02 1.45
CA ARG A 89 -17.92 17.47 1.58
C ARG A 89 -16.57 18.04 1.16
N THR A 90 -16.56 18.80 0.08
CA THR A 90 -15.36 19.50 -0.39
C THR A 90 -15.02 20.71 0.47
N ASP A 91 -16.00 21.25 1.15
CA ASP A 91 -15.91 22.55 1.81
C ASP A 91 -15.11 22.52 3.12
N ASP A 92 -15.15 21.42 3.88
CA ASP A 92 -14.32 21.24 5.08
C ASP A 92 -12.84 20.94 4.78
N TRP A 93 -12.52 20.63 3.52
CA TRP A 93 -11.14 20.40 3.05
C TRP A 93 -10.51 21.69 2.53
N LYS A 94 -11.35 22.66 2.19
CA LYS A 94 -10.98 23.91 1.56
C LYS A 94 -10.66 25.03 2.55
N THR A 95 -10.43 24.75 3.81
CA THR A 95 -9.84 25.78 4.65
C THR A 95 -8.33 25.56 4.83
N PRO A 96 -7.57 25.63 3.75
CA PRO A 96 -6.25 26.21 3.83
C PRO A 96 -6.43 27.71 3.94
N PRO A 97 -5.43 28.44 4.46
CA PRO A 97 -5.36 29.87 4.28
C PRO A 97 -5.53 30.20 2.79
N LYS A 98 -6.14 31.34 2.46
CA LYS A 98 -6.41 31.80 1.07
C LYS A 98 -5.20 31.82 0.11
N ALA A 99 -4.01 31.43 0.57
CA ALA A 99 -2.78 31.32 -0.22
C ALA A 99 -2.70 30.07 -1.11
N ASP A 100 -3.64 29.12 -1.02
CA ASP A 100 -3.44 27.76 -1.53
C ASP A 100 -4.42 27.31 -2.61
N GLU A 101 -4.99 28.20 -3.35
CA GLU A 101 -5.44 27.91 -4.72
C GLU A 101 -4.19 27.80 -5.64
N GLN A 102 -3.21 26.98 -5.21
CA GLN A 102 -2.14 26.64 -6.12
C GLN A 102 -2.75 25.78 -7.23
N GLU A 103 -2.57 26.28 -8.43
CA GLU A 103 -3.02 25.64 -9.64
C GLU A 103 -2.57 24.15 -9.68
N ALA A 104 -3.53 23.26 -9.91
CA ALA A 104 -3.24 21.84 -10.05
C ALA A 104 -2.25 21.62 -11.20
N ILE A 105 -1.32 20.69 -11.04
CA ILE A 105 -0.45 20.30 -12.14
C ILE A 105 -1.29 19.44 -13.09
N PRO A 106 -1.45 19.84 -14.35
CA PRO A 106 -2.23 19.07 -15.32
C PRO A 106 -1.73 17.62 -15.42
N PRO A 107 -2.64 16.64 -15.50
CA PRO A 107 -2.24 15.26 -15.70
C PRO A 107 -1.60 15.10 -17.09
N TYR A 108 -0.59 14.23 -17.17
CA TYR A 108 -0.02 13.83 -18.45
C TYR A 108 -0.99 12.91 -19.19
N GLU A 109 -1.15 13.11 -20.48
CA GLU A 109 -1.97 12.26 -21.34
C GLU A 109 -1.18 11.04 -21.80
N TYR A 110 -1.35 9.93 -21.09
CA TYR A 110 -0.74 8.67 -21.44
C TYR A 110 -1.48 7.98 -22.58
N ARG A 111 -0.72 7.38 -23.51
CA ARG A 111 -1.26 6.47 -24.52
C ARG A 111 -1.05 5.03 -24.08
N PHE A 112 -2.11 4.25 -24.11
CA PHE A 112 -2.08 2.85 -23.66
C PHE A 112 -2.30 1.92 -24.85
N LEU A 113 -1.45 0.89 -24.98
CA LEU A 113 -1.61 -0.18 -25.98
C LEU A 113 -2.91 -0.96 -25.82
N ASN A 114 -3.60 -0.81 -24.69
CA ASN A 114 -4.92 -1.39 -24.48
C ASN A 114 -5.94 -0.99 -25.56
N GLU A 115 -5.79 0.19 -26.15
CA GLU A 115 -6.67 0.72 -27.20
C GLU A 115 -6.40 0.07 -28.56
N GLU A 116 -5.22 -0.53 -28.72
CA GLU A 116 -4.79 -1.23 -29.95
C GLU A 116 -5.13 -2.73 -29.90
N LEU A 117 -5.54 -3.25 -28.73
CA LEU A 117 -5.93 -4.65 -28.57
C LEU A 117 -7.33 -4.90 -29.13
N PRO A 118 -7.62 -6.13 -29.59
CA PRO A 118 -8.96 -6.51 -30.04
C PRO A 118 -10.03 -6.20 -28.96
N SER A 119 -11.15 -5.64 -29.38
CA SER A 119 -12.28 -5.32 -28.50
C SER A 119 -12.93 -6.58 -27.88
N THR A 120 -12.88 -7.69 -28.65
CA THR A 120 -13.31 -9.02 -28.22
C THR A 120 -12.09 -9.91 -27.99
N PRO A 121 -12.02 -10.66 -26.89
CA PRO A 121 -10.91 -11.57 -26.65
C PRO A 121 -10.76 -12.60 -27.78
N THR A 122 -9.54 -12.83 -28.21
CA THR A 122 -9.18 -13.83 -29.23
C THR A 122 -8.69 -15.13 -28.55
N GLU A 123 -8.89 -16.27 -29.26
CA GLU A 123 -8.37 -17.55 -28.77
C GLU A 123 -6.83 -17.58 -28.69
N ALA A 124 -6.16 -17.01 -29.71
CA ALA A 124 -4.72 -16.87 -29.76
C ALA A 124 -4.27 -15.66 -28.92
N PRO A 125 -3.12 -15.75 -28.24
CA PRO A 125 -2.51 -14.58 -27.62
C PRO A 125 -2.17 -13.51 -28.65
N VAL A 126 -2.32 -12.23 -28.26
CA VAL A 126 -1.82 -11.09 -29.07
C VAL A 126 -0.34 -10.88 -28.74
N ASP A 127 0.50 -10.79 -29.76
CA ASP A 127 1.92 -10.54 -29.62
C ASP A 127 2.24 -9.04 -29.68
N VAL A 128 2.99 -8.55 -28.68
CA VAL A 128 3.52 -7.17 -28.58
C VAL A 128 5.04 -7.25 -28.55
N HIS A 129 5.72 -6.37 -29.27
CA HIS A 129 7.18 -6.41 -29.39
C HIS A 129 7.83 -5.12 -28.88
N ALA A 130 8.97 -5.27 -28.17
CA ALA A 130 9.77 -4.20 -27.65
C ALA A 130 11.28 -4.59 -27.61
N ASP A 131 12.15 -3.64 -27.34
CA ASP A 131 13.53 -3.97 -26.94
C ASP A 131 13.57 -4.54 -25.53
N VAL A 132 12.88 -3.86 -24.61
CA VAL A 132 12.83 -4.26 -23.19
C VAL A 132 11.38 -4.24 -22.70
N VAL A 133 11.01 -5.32 -22.02
CA VAL A 133 9.73 -5.42 -21.30
C VAL A 133 9.97 -5.15 -19.82
N ILE A 134 9.18 -4.26 -19.25
CA ILE A 134 9.24 -3.92 -17.81
C ILE A 134 7.93 -4.32 -17.16
N VAL A 135 7.99 -5.20 -16.17
CA VAL A 135 6.84 -5.67 -15.41
C VAL A 135 6.69 -4.84 -14.14
N GLY A 136 5.65 -4.03 -14.07
CA GLY A 136 5.33 -3.12 -12.97
C GLY A 136 5.78 -1.68 -13.22
N SER A 137 4.86 -0.74 -13.01
CA SER A 137 5.04 0.70 -13.18
C SER A 137 5.43 1.44 -11.88
N GLY A 138 5.70 0.69 -10.81
CA GLY A 138 6.15 1.24 -9.53
C GLY A 138 7.53 1.90 -9.60
N CYS A 139 8.08 2.31 -8.45
CA CYS A 139 9.31 3.09 -8.37
C CYS A 139 10.49 2.49 -9.16
N GLY A 140 10.73 1.18 -9.02
CA GLY A 140 11.83 0.53 -9.73
C GLY A 140 11.60 0.47 -11.24
N GLY A 141 10.41 0.04 -11.68
CA GLY A 141 10.10 -0.10 -13.10
C GLY A 141 10.07 1.23 -13.84
N ALA A 142 9.49 2.26 -13.23
CA ALA A 142 9.39 3.59 -13.82
C ALA A 142 10.76 4.24 -14.07
N VAL A 143 11.67 4.16 -13.10
CA VAL A 143 13.02 4.70 -13.24
C VAL A 143 13.78 4.01 -14.37
N VAL A 144 13.69 2.67 -14.44
CA VAL A 144 14.32 1.90 -15.51
C VAL A 144 13.68 2.21 -16.87
N ALA A 145 12.34 2.38 -16.92
CA ALA A 145 11.64 2.73 -18.14
C ALA A 145 12.11 4.06 -18.72
N ALA A 146 12.17 5.11 -17.88
CA ALA A 146 12.68 6.42 -18.28
C ALA A 146 14.13 6.31 -18.78
N TYR A 147 15.00 5.70 -17.99
CA TYR A 147 16.41 5.57 -18.32
C TYR A 147 16.66 4.86 -19.67
N LEU A 148 15.91 3.81 -19.96
CA LEU A 148 16.06 3.05 -21.21
C LEU A 148 15.43 3.77 -22.40
N ALA A 149 14.25 4.37 -22.22
CA ALA A 149 13.56 5.10 -23.28
C ALA A 149 14.36 6.35 -23.71
N GLU A 150 14.91 7.12 -22.76
CA GLU A 150 15.82 8.25 -23.04
C GLU A 150 17.04 7.85 -23.90
N ARG A 151 17.42 6.57 -23.87
CA ARG A 151 18.52 6.02 -24.68
C ARG A 151 18.06 5.40 -25.99
N GLY A 152 16.84 5.69 -26.41
CA GLY A 152 16.28 5.27 -27.69
C GLY A 152 15.84 3.81 -27.77
N LEU A 153 15.73 3.12 -26.63
CA LEU A 153 15.20 1.75 -26.61
C LEU A 153 13.66 1.76 -26.64
N GLN A 154 13.08 0.85 -27.40
CA GLN A 154 11.64 0.60 -27.37
C GLN A 154 11.30 -0.13 -26.09
N VAL A 155 10.57 0.55 -25.20
CA VAL A 155 10.18 0.03 -23.88
C VAL A 155 8.69 -0.18 -23.82
N VAL A 156 8.26 -1.36 -23.34
CA VAL A 156 6.86 -1.62 -22.98
C VAL A 156 6.79 -1.90 -21.48
N VAL A 157 6.00 -1.10 -20.77
CA VAL A 157 5.71 -1.28 -19.35
C VAL A 157 4.37 -1.98 -19.18
N VAL A 158 4.35 -3.12 -18.50
CA VAL A 158 3.15 -3.94 -18.25
C VAL A 158 2.74 -3.76 -16.79
N GLU A 159 1.54 -3.21 -16.55
CA GLU A 159 1.00 -2.95 -15.21
C GLU A 159 -0.35 -3.64 -15.02
N LYS A 160 -0.50 -4.38 -13.92
CA LYS A 160 -1.75 -5.09 -13.62
C LYS A 160 -2.89 -4.16 -13.19
N GLY A 161 -2.54 -3.06 -12.54
CA GLY A 161 -3.51 -2.08 -12.05
C GLY A 161 -4.02 -1.13 -13.12
N MET A 162 -5.04 -0.37 -12.75
CA MET A 162 -5.60 0.66 -13.61
C MET A 162 -4.81 1.97 -13.52
N TYR A 163 -4.92 2.79 -14.56
CA TYR A 163 -4.58 4.21 -14.50
C TYR A 163 -5.82 5.04 -14.25
N VAL A 164 -5.69 6.02 -13.38
CA VAL A 164 -6.69 7.08 -13.19
C VAL A 164 -5.94 8.40 -13.19
N SER A 165 -6.32 9.29 -14.09
CA SER A 165 -5.73 10.63 -14.14
C SER A 165 -6.07 11.43 -12.89
N ALA A 166 -5.21 12.38 -12.53
CA ALA A 166 -5.34 13.16 -11.31
C ALA A 166 -6.70 13.89 -11.23
N ASP A 167 -7.12 14.51 -12.32
CA ASP A 167 -8.38 15.26 -12.45
C ASP A 167 -9.64 14.39 -12.31
N LYS A 168 -9.54 13.08 -12.62
CA LYS A 168 -10.64 12.10 -12.54
C LYS A 168 -10.58 11.22 -11.29
N MET A 169 -9.61 11.44 -10.42
CA MET A 169 -9.40 10.63 -9.22
C MET A 169 -10.52 10.86 -8.18
N PRO A 170 -11.33 9.85 -7.82
CA PRO A 170 -12.41 10.05 -6.86
C PRO A 170 -11.95 10.40 -5.45
N GLN A 171 -10.73 10.06 -5.06
CA GLN A 171 -10.15 10.25 -3.72
C GLN A 171 -11.04 9.82 -2.55
N THR A 172 -11.83 8.77 -2.73
CA THR A 172 -12.60 8.16 -1.65
C THR A 172 -11.87 6.95 -1.07
N GLN A 173 -12.12 6.64 0.20
CA GLN A 173 -11.49 5.46 0.79
C GLN A 173 -11.99 4.14 0.15
N SER A 174 -13.24 4.08 -0.32
CA SER A 174 -13.76 2.92 -1.05
C SER A 174 -13.01 2.72 -2.36
N PHE A 175 -12.96 3.76 -3.22
CA PHE A 175 -12.24 3.67 -4.48
C PHE A 175 -10.74 3.35 -4.27
N GLY A 176 -10.07 4.09 -3.38
CA GLY A 176 -8.64 3.90 -3.13
C GLY A 176 -8.33 2.47 -2.70
N LEU A 177 -8.97 2.00 -1.63
CA LEU A 177 -8.71 0.66 -1.09
C LEU A 177 -9.16 -0.46 -2.05
N ASP A 178 -10.25 -0.26 -2.82
CA ASP A 178 -10.76 -1.28 -3.73
C ASP A 178 -9.95 -1.38 -5.02
N GLN A 179 -9.45 -0.26 -5.55
CA GLN A 179 -8.89 -0.19 -6.90
C GLN A 179 -7.39 0.07 -6.93
N MET A 180 -6.81 0.71 -5.89
CA MET A 180 -5.42 1.14 -5.90
C MET A 180 -4.52 0.31 -4.98
N PHE A 181 -5.11 -0.53 -4.15
CA PHE A 181 -4.36 -1.41 -3.25
C PHE A 181 -4.44 -2.87 -3.66
N GLU A 182 -3.37 -3.61 -3.39
CA GLU A 182 -3.32 -5.05 -3.53
C GLU A 182 -4.39 -5.70 -2.66
N ARG A 183 -5.24 -6.55 -3.26
CA ARG A 183 -6.25 -7.32 -2.54
C ARG A 183 -7.12 -6.47 -1.62
N LEU A 184 -7.62 -5.36 -2.12
CA LEU A 184 -8.54 -4.47 -1.39
C LEU A 184 -7.91 -3.84 -0.14
N GLY A 185 -6.59 -3.64 -0.11
CA GLY A 185 -5.87 -3.08 1.03
C GLY A 185 -5.66 -4.05 2.19
N PHE A 186 -5.76 -5.36 1.95
CA PHE A 186 -5.54 -6.35 2.98
C PHE A 186 -4.84 -7.61 2.43
N VAL A 187 -3.52 -7.67 2.61
CA VAL A 187 -2.72 -8.86 2.30
C VAL A 187 -2.22 -9.47 3.60
N PRO A 188 -2.94 -10.43 4.18
CA PRO A 188 -2.51 -11.04 5.44
C PRO A 188 -1.31 -11.98 5.21
N THR A 189 -0.41 -12.02 6.19
CA THR A 189 0.60 -13.09 6.27
C THR A 189 -0.06 -14.43 6.56
N SER A 190 0.59 -15.54 6.22
CA SER A 190 0.02 -16.89 6.38
C SER A 190 -0.33 -17.24 7.84
N ASN A 191 0.36 -16.63 8.81
CA ASN A 191 0.11 -16.77 10.23
C ASN A 191 -0.83 -15.68 10.79
N LEU A 192 -1.34 -14.78 9.94
CA LEU A 192 -2.23 -13.67 10.29
C LEU A 192 -1.65 -12.63 11.27
N SER A 193 -0.35 -12.65 11.51
CA SER A 193 0.27 -11.72 12.47
C SER A 193 0.38 -10.29 11.91
N LEU A 194 0.42 -10.15 10.60
CA LEU A 194 0.54 -8.87 9.91
C LEU A 194 -0.43 -8.78 8.74
N ALA A 195 -0.90 -7.58 8.47
CA ALA A 195 -1.58 -7.22 7.23
C ALA A 195 -0.68 -6.25 6.44
N ILE A 196 -0.34 -6.61 5.22
CA ILE A 196 0.54 -5.81 4.36
C ILE A 196 -0.34 -4.92 3.48
N LEU A 197 -0.04 -3.63 3.46
CA LEU A 197 -0.59 -2.66 2.52
C LEU A 197 0.38 -2.49 1.35
N ALA A 198 -0.05 -2.79 0.15
CA ALA A 198 0.76 -2.65 -1.05
C ALA A 198 -0.05 -1.96 -2.17
N GLY A 199 0.59 -1.15 -2.98
CA GLY A 199 -0.05 -0.51 -4.13
C GLY A 199 -0.28 -1.48 -5.28
N SER A 200 -1.40 -1.32 -5.97
CA SER A 200 -1.80 -2.11 -7.15
C SER A 200 -2.50 -1.23 -8.18
N GLY A 201 -1.81 -0.21 -8.65
CA GLY A 201 -2.29 0.70 -9.69
C GLY A 201 -1.11 1.21 -10.51
N PHE A 202 -1.38 1.93 -11.58
CA PHE A 202 -0.35 2.59 -12.39
C PHE A 202 0.43 3.57 -11.50
N GLY A 203 1.75 3.39 -11.43
CA GLY A 203 2.64 4.05 -10.49
C GLY A 203 2.91 3.27 -9.20
N GLY A 204 2.25 2.12 -8.99
CA GLY A 204 2.47 1.25 -7.85
C GLY A 204 2.26 1.95 -6.51
N GLY A 205 3.11 1.64 -5.52
CA GLY A 205 3.05 2.23 -4.18
C GLY A 205 3.26 3.75 -4.14
N SER A 206 3.92 4.34 -5.15
CA SER A 206 4.15 5.79 -5.20
C SER A 206 2.85 6.59 -5.42
N THR A 207 1.80 5.95 -5.93
CA THR A 207 0.48 6.59 -6.13
C THR A 207 -0.30 6.70 -4.82
N ILE A 208 -0.06 5.81 -3.86
CA ILE A 208 -0.82 5.72 -2.60
C ILE A 208 -0.03 6.08 -1.35
N ASN A 209 1.27 6.31 -1.45
CA ASN A 209 2.12 6.70 -0.31
C ASN A 209 1.77 8.10 0.20
N TRP A 210 2.36 8.47 1.34
CA TRP A 210 2.07 9.74 2.01
C TRP A 210 3.08 10.85 1.71
N GLY A 211 3.90 10.66 0.68
CA GLY A 211 4.83 11.68 0.20
C GLY A 211 6.13 11.82 1.01
N ALA A 212 6.27 11.11 2.10
CA ALA A 212 7.48 11.14 2.92
C ALA A 212 8.71 10.65 2.15
N THR A 213 9.79 11.43 2.19
CA THR A 213 11.03 11.17 1.44
C THR A 213 12.23 11.31 2.36
N LEU A 214 12.57 10.23 3.06
CA LEU A 214 13.71 10.18 3.98
C LEU A 214 14.90 9.51 3.30
N MET A 215 16.08 10.12 3.43
CA MET A 215 17.35 9.52 3.00
C MET A 215 17.76 8.41 3.96
N PRO A 216 18.31 7.28 3.48
CA PRO A 216 18.84 6.23 4.34
C PRO A 216 20.02 6.77 5.15
N ARG A 217 20.00 6.52 6.47
CA ARG A 217 21.07 6.94 7.39
C ARG A 217 22.39 6.26 7.07
N HIS A 218 23.51 6.91 7.42
CA HIS A 218 24.85 6.41 7.13
C HIS A 218 25.08 5.00 7.68
N TYR A 219 24.72 4.75 8.92
CA TYR A 219 24.88 3.43 9.56
C TYR A 219 24.11 2.31 8.85
N LEU A 220 22.95 2.63 8.21
CA LEU A 220 22.21 1.65 7.39
C LEU A 220 22.95 1.34 6.09
N ARG A 221 23.49 2.37 5.44
CA ARG A 221 24.28 2.23 4.20
C ARG A 221 25.53 1.39 4.45
N GLU A 222 26.18 1.62 5.58
CA GLU A 222 27.32 0.84 6.04
C GLU A 222 26.92 -0.63 6.30
N ALA A 223 25.84 -0.86 7.06
CA ALA A 223 25.33 -2.21 7.33
C ALA A 223 24.97 -2.96 6.03
N TRP A 224 24.38 -2.28 5.04
CA TRP A 224 24.07 -2.89 3.74
C TRP A 224 25.33 -3.21 2.96
N SER A 225 26.31 -2.31 2.96
CA SER A 225 27.60 -2.52 2.28
C SER A 225 28.32 -3.74 2.84
N GLN A 226 28.41 -3.86 4.17
CA GLN A 226 29.06 -4.98 4.86
C GLN A 226 28.29 -6.29 4.68
N ARG A 227 26.97 -6.27 4.94
CA ARG A 227 26.12 -7.47 4.91
C ARG A 227 26.00 -8.09 3.53
N PHE A 228 25.94 -7.29 2.48
CA PHE A 228 25.74 -7.75 1.10
C PHE A 228 27.01 -7.71 0.25
N GLY A 229 28.17 -7.29 0.81
CA GLY A 229 29.40 -7.14 0.05
C GLY A 229 29.30 -6.10 -1.08
N MET A 230 28.48 -5.06 -0.90
CA MET A 230 28.22 -4.03 -1.94
C MET A 230 28.72 -2.66 -1.50
N PRO A 231 29.99 -2.31 -1.78
CA PRO A 231 30.57 -1.02 -1.40
C PRO A 231 29.85 0.19 -2.04
N TYR A 232 29.08 -0.04 -3.10
CA TYR A 232 28.26 0.97 -3.75
C TYR A 232 27.39 1.76 -2.76
N PHE A 233 26.79 1.11 -1.75
CA PHE A 233 25.93 1.79 -0.79
C PHE A 233 26.63 2.86 0.06
N GLN A 234 27.97 2.77 0.21
CA GLN A 234 28.78 3.79 0.89
C GLN A 234 29.41 4.81 -0.07
N SER A 235 29.30 4.60 -1.37
CA SER A 235 29.95 5.43 -2.38
C SER A 235 29.30 6.81 -2.52
N SER A 236 30.06 7.76 -3.06
CA SER A 236 29.57 9.07 -3.52
C SER A 236 28.57 8.92 -4.67
N LEU A 237 28.73 7.88 -5.51
CA LEU A 237 27.80 7.59 -6.61
C LEU A 237 26.41 7.28 -6.07
N PHE A 238 26.28 6.41 -5.04
CA PHE A 238 24.97 6.17 -4.42
C PHE A 238 24.37 7.43 -3.80
N SER A 239 25.20 8.29 -3.19
CA SER A 239 24.74 9.59 -2.68
C SER A 239 24.25 10.50 -3.81
N HIS A 240 24.96 10.55 -4.94
CA HIS A 240 24.55 11.28 -6.13
C HIS A 240 23.17 10.78 -6.63
N ASP A 241 22.98 9.47 -6.73
CA ASP A 241 21.73 8.86 -7.21
C ASP A 241 20.55 9.15 -6.28
N LEU A 242 20.75 9.10 -4.95
CA LEU A 242 19.74 9.50 -3.98
C LEU A 242 19.31 10.97 -4.18
N HIS A 243 20.29 11.88 -4.35
CA HIS A 243 20.00 13.28 -4.60
C HIS A 243 19.35 13.53 -5.97
N ALA A 244 19.74 12.78 -7.00
CA ALA A 244 19.11 12.85 -8.32
C ALA A 244 17.60 12.46 -8.22
N CYS A 245 17.29 11.37 -7.53
CA CYS A 245 15.91 10.96 -7.27
C CYS A 245 15.13 12.04 -6.48
N ALA A 246 15.73 12.59 -5.42
CA ALA A 246 15.08 13.62 -4.61
C ALA A 246 14.81 14.90 -5.44
N ARG A 247 15.76 15.34 -6.26
CA ARG A 247 15.56 16.47 -7.18
C ARG A 247 14.44 16.21 -8.19
N ARG A 248 14.41 15.01 -8.81
CA ARG A 248 13.36 14.67 -9.79
C ARG A 248 11.96 14.66 -9.16
N MET A 249 11.87 14.28 -7.88
CA MET A 249 10.63 14.30 -7.11
C MET A 249 10.28 15.69 -6.55
N GLY A 250 11.10 16.71 -6.75
CA GLY A 250 10.89 18.02 -6.13
C GLY A 250 10.75 17.91 -4.61
N THR A 251 11.63 17.12 -3.99
CA THR A 251 11.61 16.89 -2.54
C THR A 251 12.00 18.16 -1.78
N THR A 252 11.22 18.53 -0.78
CA THR A 252 11.45 19.71 0.06
C THR A 252 11.15 19.42 1.52
N ASP A 253 11.84 20.10 2.42
CA ASP A 253 11.58 20.17 3.86
C ASP A 253 10.75 21.40 4.28
N ASP A 254 10.44 22.27 3.30
CA ASP A 254 9.43 23.31 3.48
C ASP A 254 8.04 22.66 3.44
N VAL A 255 7.55 22.29 4.62
CA VAL A 255 6.30 21.56 4.79
C VAL A 255 5.38 22.23 5.80
N THR A 256 4.07 22.15 5.56
CA THR A 256 3.07 22.59 6.52
C THR A 256 2.60 21.40 7.36
N HIS A 257 2.90 21.45 8.65
CA HIS A 257 2.42 20.44 9.59
C HIS A 257 0.91 20.55 9.79
N ASN A 258 0.20 19.46 9.67
CA ASN A 258 -1.15 19.38 10.21
C ASN A 258 -1.08 19.33 11.76
N ARG A 259 -2.25 19.48 12.41
CA ARG A 259 -2.30 19.52 13.89
C ARG A 259 -1.72 18.26 14.54
N ALA A 260 -1.93 17.09 13.97
CA ALA A 260 -1.41 15.83 14.51
C ALA A 260 0.13 15.79 14.47
N ASN A 261 0.75 16.20 13.36
CA ASN A 261 2.21 16.30 13.25
C ASN A 261 2.78 17.37 14.20
N SER A 262 2.11 18.51 14.34
CA SER A 262 2.51 19.55 15.31
C SER A 262 2.46 19.03 16.75
N LEU A 263 1.46 18.20 17.09
CA LEU A 263 1.36 17.58 18.42
C LEU A 263 2.49 16.57 18.66
N LEU A 264 2.89 15.78 17.67
CA LEU A 264 4.05 14.89 17.81
C LEU A 264 5.33 15.69 18.02
N MET A 265 5.57 16.73 17.21
CA MET A 265 6.74 17.60 17.34
C MET A 265 6.81 18.24 18.75
N LEU A 266 5.70 18.85 19.18
CA LEU A 266 5.61 19.48 20.50
C LEU A 266 5.79 18.47 21.64
N GLY A 267 5.17 17.29 21.53
CA GLY A 267 5.29 16.23 22.53
C GLY A 267 6.72 15.74 22.67
N ALA A 268 7.40 15.51 21.56
CA ALA A 268 8.80 15.13 21.55
C ALA A 268 9.69 16.20 22.22
N HIS A 269 9.55 17.46 21.84
CA HIS A 269 10.31 18.56 22.42
C HIS A 269 10.08 18.69 23.94
N ARG A 270 8.83 18.61 24.40
CA ARG A 270 8.50 18.70 25.82
C ARG A 270 9.05 17.52 26.65
N SER A 271 9.24 16.38 26.01
CA SER A 271 9.82 15.18 26.62
C SER A 271 11.35 15.12 26.48
N GLY A 272 11.98 16.17 25.94
CA GLY A 272 13.43 16.18 25.67
C GLY A 272 13.85 15.16 24.60
N GLN A 273 12.94 14.73 23.73
CA GLN A 273 13.20 13.71 22.72
C GLN A 273 13.44 14.33 21.34
N PRO A 274 14.30 13.72 20.50
CA PRO A 274 14.55 14.21 19.16
C PRO A 274 13.33 14.02 18.23
N ALA A 275 12.99 15.07 17.52
CA ALA A 275 12.05 15.03 16.40
C ALA A 275 12.52 15.94 15.28
N GLN A 276 12.15 15.60 14.06
CA GLN A 276 12.55 16.38 12.88
C GLN A 276 11.43 16.43 11.84
N VAL A 277 11.54 17.40 10.95
CA VAL A 277 10.72 17.48 9.74
C VAL A 277 11.02 16.29 8.84
N VAL A 278 9.97 15.77 8.21
CA VAL A 278 10.09 14.75 7.16
C VAL A 278 9.91 15.43 5.81
N PRO A 279 10.95 15.46 4.96
CA PRO A 279 10.83 16.01 3.61
C PRO A 279 9.74 15.32 2.80
N GLN A 280 9.06 16.08 1.94
CA GLN A 280 7.93 15.61 1.13
C GLN A 280 8.24 15.72 -0.36
N ASN A 281 7.81 14.73 -1.16
CA ASN A 281 7.90 14.76 -2.62
C ASN A 281 6.68 15.49 -3.22
N ASN A 282 6.58 16.79 -2.99
CA ASN A 282 5.39 17.59 -3.30
C ASN A 282 5.62 18.68 -4.36
N ALA A 283 6.68 18.59 -5.16
CA ALA A 283 7.05 19.59 -6.16
C ALA A 283 7.20 21.01 -5.58
N HIS A 284 7.71 21.13 -4.35
CA HIS A 284 7.80 22.40 -3.60
C HIS A 284 6.44 23.09 -3.40
N ARG A 285 5.35 22.31 -3.38
CA ARG A 285 3.99 22.83 -3.17
C ARG A 285 3.41 22.27 -1.88
N PRO A 286 2.70 23.09 -1.09
CA PRO A 286 2.14 22.62 0.17
C PRO A 286 1.00 21.61 -0.01
N HIS A 287 0.83 20.74 0.97
CA HIS A 287 -0.23 19.73 1.01
C HIS A 287 -1.19 19.98 2.16
N TYR A 288 -2.48 20.09 1.85
CA TYR A 288 -3.50 20.37 2.87
C TYR A 288 -4.64 19.35 2.89
N CYS A 289 -4.80 18.54 1.85
CA CYS A 289 -6.01 17.73 1.69
C CYS A 289 -6.07 16.46 2.57
N GLY A 290 -4.96 15.89 3.01
CA GLY A 290 -4.91 14.66 3.82
C GLY A 290 -5.32 13.36 3.10
N LYS A 291 -5.49 13.39 1.78
CA LYS A 291 -6.01 12.25 1.00
C LYS A 291 -4.95 11.46 0.23
N CYS A 292 -3.66 11.63 0.54
CA CYS A 292 -2.55 10.99 -0.19
C CYS A 292 -2.68 9.48 -0.34
N THR A 293 -3.29 8.80 0.64
CA THR A 293 -3.58 7.35 0.60
C THR A 293 -4.46 6.96 -0.61
N PHE A 294 -5.25 7.89 -1.14
CA PHE A 294 -6.22 7.64 -2.21
C PHE A 294 -5.88 8.40 -3.50
N GLY A 295 -4.60 8.67 -3.72
CA GLY A 295 -4.11 9.42 -4.86
C GLY A 295 -3.94 10.91 -4.59
N CYS A 296 -3.68 11.69 -5.65
CA CYS A 296 -3.50 13.14 -5.57
C CYS A 296 -4.18 13.81 -6.76
N THR A 297 -5.29 14.51 -6.53
CA THR A 297 -6.05 15.22 -7.58
C THR A 297 -5.36 16.48 -8.07
N ALA A 298 -4.53 17.10 -7.21
CA ALA A 298 -3.78 18.29 -7.58
C ALA A 298 -2.48 18.00 -8.35
N GLY A 299 -2.07 16.74 -8.47
CA GLY A 299 -0.80 16.38 -9.11
C GLY A 299 0.45 16.77 -8.32
N HIS A 300 0.31 17.33 -7.12
CA HIS A 300 1.46 17.80 -6.33
C HIS A 300 2.33 16.67 -5.80
N LYS A 301 1.74 15.49 -5.48
CA LYS A 301 2.52 14.33 -5.06
C LYS A 301 3.28 13.76 -6.25
N GLN A 302 4.59 13.90 -6.24
CA GLN A 302 5.51 13.50 -7.29
C GLN A 302 5.86 12.01 -7.19
N GLY A 303 4.84 11.17 -7.32
CA GLY A 303 5.01 9.73 -7.56
C GLY A 303 5.48 9.46 -8.99
N THR A 304 5.69 8.20 -9.34
CA THR A 304 6.22 7.82 -10.66
C THR A 304 5.34 8.27 -11.82
N VAL A 305 4.02 8.37 -11.61
CA VAL A 305 3.06 8.87 -12.61
C VAL A 305 3.31 10.34 -12.97
N MET A 306 3.80 11.14 -12.03
CA MET A 306 4.09 12.56 -12.24
C MET A 306 5.57 12.81 -12.60
N THR A 307 6.38 11.77 -12.66
CA THR A 307 7.83 11.87 -12.88
C THR A 307 8.29 10.90 -13.97
N TRP A 308 8.98 9.84 -13.62
CA TRP A 308 9.66 8.93 -14.56
C TRP A 308 8.78 8.25 -15.60
N LEU A 309 7.50 7.99 -15.29
CA LEU A 309 6.60 7.44 -16.32
C LEU A 309 6.26 8.48 -17.38
N GLN A 310 6.18 9.77 -17.02
CA GLN A 310 6.07 10.85 -18.00
C GLN A 310 7.34 10.96 -18.84
N ASP A 311 8.52 10.95 -18.19
CA ASP A 311 9.80 10.98 -18.89
C ASP A 311 9.92 9.82 -19.89
N ALA A 312 9.55 8.61 -19.46
CA ALA A 312 9.51 7.43 -20.33
C ALA A 312 8.56 7.60 -21.52
N ALA A 313 7.34 8.12 -21.27
CA ALA A 313 6.34 8.35 -22.30
C ALA A 313 6.78 9.39 -23.33
N GLN A 314 7.41 10.48 -22.87
CA GLN A 314 7.95 11.52 -23.75
C GLN A 314 9.05 10.99 -24.69
N HIS A 315 9.75 9.91 -24.27
CA HIS A 315 10.76 9.23 -25.05
C HIS A 315 10.24 7.95 -25.74
N GLY A 316 8.91 7.83 -25.92
CA GLY A 316 8.27 6.79 -26.72
C GLY A 316 8.02 5.45 -26.03
N ALA A 317 8.17 5.37 -24.70
CA ALA A 317 7.76 4.17 -23.97
C ALA A 317 6.24 3.97 -24.07
N GLN A 318 5.81 2.72 -24.19
CA GLN A 318 4.42 2.31 -24.31
C GLN A 318 3.97 1.58 -23.03
N PHE A 319 2.67 1.59 -22.76
CA PHE A 319 2.11 1.07 -21.51
C PHE A 319 0.93 0.15 -21.78
N LEU A 320 0.89 -0.98 -21.05
CA LEU A 320 -0.27 -1.87 -20.94
C LEU A 320 -0.76 -1.85 -19.50
N THR A 321 -1.98 -1.38 -19.26
CA THR A 321 -2.64 -1.42 -17.94
C THR A 321 -3.68 -2.53 -17.88
N HIS A 322 -4.22 -2.83 -16.67
CA HIS A 322 -5.08 -3.99 -16.46
C HIS A 322 -4.47 -5.29 -17.00
N CYS A 323 -3.15 -5.38 -17.05
CA CYS A 323 -2.40 -6.46 -17.65
C CYS A 323 -1.56 -7.19 -16.60
N GLU A 324 -2.10 -8.31 -16.10
CA GLU A 324 -1.41 -9.12 -15.10
C GLU A 324 -0.45 -10.11 -15.76
N VAL A 325 0.82 -10.03 -15.38
CA VAL A 325 1.85 -10.95 -15.86
C VAL A 325 1.76 -12.27 -15.11
N ASP A 326 1.59 -13.34 -15.86
CA ASP A 326 1.54 -14.70 -15.35
C ASP A 326 2.95 -15.24 -15.07
N ARG A 327 3.83 -15.16 -16.07
CA ARG A 327 5.20 -15.70 -16.01
C ARG A 327 6.13 -15.04 -17.01
N VAL A 328 7.42 -15.27 -16.83
CA VAL A 328 8.46 -14.89 -17.81
C VAL A 328 8.60 -15.99 -18.87
N ILE A 329 8.68 -15.60 -20.14
CA ILE A 329 9.02 -16.49 -21.25
C ILE A 329 10.53 -16.68 -21.27
N MET A 330 10.96 -17.92 -21.19
CA MET A 330 12.38 -18.30 -21.20
C MET A 330 12.68 -19.10 -22.46
N ASP A 331 13.70 -18.71 -23.21
CA ASP A 331 14.26 -19.46 -24.31
C ASP A 331 15.76 -19.66 -24.10
N ARG A 332 16.21 -20.91 -24.13
CA ARG A 332 17.63 -21.31 -23.96
C ARG A 332 18.36 -20.61 -22.80
N GLY A 333 17.66 -20.48 -21.67
CA GLY A 333 18.20 -19.86 -20.45
C GLY A 333 18.13 -18.31 -20.42
N ARG A 334 17.59 -17.68 -21.45
CA ARG A 334 17.42 -16.24 -21.56
C ARG A 334 15.94 -15.84 -21.42
N ALA A 335 15.67 -14.76 -20.70
CA ALA A 335 14.32 -14.16 -20.66
C ALA A 335 14.07 -13.38 -21.96
N THR A 336 13.03 -13.79 -22.70
CA THR A 336 12.69 -13.21 -24.01
C THR A 336 11.35 -12.49 -24.04
N GLY A 337 10.61 -12.48 -22.94
CA GLY A 337 9.33 -11.80 -22.83
C GLY A 337 8.54 -12.24 -21.61
N VAL A 338 7.27 -11.90 -21.61
CA VAL A 338 6.30 -12.30 -20.59
C VAL A 338 4.99 -12.76 -21.19
N GLU A 339 4.35 -13.72 -20.54
CA GLU A 339 2.94 -14.04 -20.76
C GLU A 339 2.10 -13.29 -19.74
N ALA A 340 1.02 -12.66 -20.20
CA ALA A 340 0.15 -11.86 -19.37
C ALA A 340 -1.31 -11.95 -19.85
N THR A 341 -2.22 -11.48 -18.98
CA THR A 341 -3.65 -11.44 -19.26
C THR A 341 -4.19 -10.04 -19.02
N VAL A 342 -4.81 -9.45 -20.04
CA VAL A 342 -5.45 -8.14 -19.98
C VAL A 342 -6.90 -8.30 -19.55
N ARG A 343 -7.33 -7.53 -18.53
CA ARG A 343 -8.69 -7.55 -17.95
C ARG A 343 -9.21 -8.96 -17.61
N GLY A 344 -8.30 -9.89 -17.32
CA GLY A 344 -8.63 -11.27 -17.00
C GLY A 344 -9.17 -12.11 -18.19
N GLN A 345 -9.11 -11.60 -19.39
CA GLN A 345 -9.74 -12.22 -20.57
C GLN A 345 -8.78 -12.39 -21.75
N GLN A 346 -8.17 -11.31 -22.24
CA GLN A 346 -7.29 -11.36 -23.42
C GLN A 346 -5.88 -11.78 -23.02
N ARG A 347 -5.40 -12.91 -23.53
CA ARG A 347 -4.00 -13.32 -23.39
C ARG A 347 -3.10 -12.48 -24.29
N VAL A 348 -1.97 -12.04 -23.76
CA VAL A 348 -0.94 -11.31 -24.51
C VAL A 348 0.44 -11.91 -24.23
N ARG A 349 1.32 -11.84 -25.24
CA ARG A 349 2.75 -12.10 -25.10
C ARG A 349 3.50 -10.82 -25.42
N VAL A 350 4.27 -10.34 -24.47
CA VAL A 350 5.09 -9.16 -24.69
C VAL A 350 6.53 -9.61 -24.84
N HIS A 351 7.07 -9.46 -26.04
CA HIS A 351 8.43 -9.91 -26.38
C HIS A 351 9.45 -8.80 -26.17
N GLY A 352 10.53 -9.12 -25.47
CA GLY A 352 11.66 -8.21 -25.21
C GLY A 352 12.92 -8.72 -25.90
N ARG A 353 13.31 -8.12 -27.02
CA ARG A 353 14.48 -8.54 -27.80
C ARG A 353 15.79 -8.52 -27.00
N ARG A 354 15.91 -7.56 -26.07
CA ARG A 354 17.10 -7.37 -25.23
C ARG A 354 16.96 -7.93 -23.84
N GLY A 355 15.75 -8.00 -23.29
CA GLY A 355 15.50 -8.60 -22.00
C GLY A 355 14.20 -8.20 -21.33
N VAL A 356 14.04 -8.68 -20.10
CA VAL A 356 12.87 -8.46 -19.25
C VAL A 356 13.33 -7.93 -17.89
N VAL A 357 12.71 -6.86 -17.42
CA VAL A 357 12.89 -6.32 -16.07
C VAL A 357 11.64 -6.65 -15.25
N VAL A 358 11.79 -7.43 -14.17
CA VAL A 358 10.67 -7.76 -13.29
C VAL A 358 10.72 -6.85 -12.06
N SER A 359 9.80 -5.89 -11.99
CA SER A 359 9.73 -4.83 -10.98
C SER A 359 8.33 -4.71 -10.34
N ALA A 360 7.69 -5.88 -10.13
CA ALA A 360 6.30 -5.99 -9.67
C ALA A 360 6.14 -5.88 -8.12
N GLY A 361 7.14 -5.33 -7.44
CA GLY A 361 7.17 -5.17 -5.98
C GLY A 361 7.55 -6.44 -5.24
N SER A 362 7.79 -6.32 -3.94
CA SER A 362 8.35 -7.37 -3.09
C SER A 362 7.50 -8.64 -2.98
N LEU A 363 6.19 -8.53 -3.23
CA LEU A 363 5.26 -9.67 -3.17
C LEU A 363 5.10 -10.33 -4.55
N ASN A 364 4.87 -9.54 -5.60
CA ASN A 364 4.51 -10.09 -6.91
C ASN A 364 5.73 -10.43 -7.77
N THR A 365 6.87 -9.76 -7.61
CA THR A 365 8.11 -10.14 -8.30
C THR A 365 8.49 -11.61 -8.01
N PRO A 366 8.65 -12.02 -6.75
CA PRO A 366 8.96 -13.43 -6.49
C PRO A 366 7.84 -14.39 -6.92
N ALA A 367 6.57 -13.96 -6.85
CA ALA A 367 5.46 -14.80 -7.31
C ALA A 367 5.52 -15.08 -8.82
N ILE A 368 5.81 -14.08 -9.65
CA ILE A 368 6.01 -14.23 -11.09
C ILE A 368 7.18 -15.17 -11.38
N LEU A 369 8.30 -14.97 -10.69
CA LEU A 369 9.49 -15.82 -10.87
C LEU A 369 9.24 -17.27 -10.43
N LEU A 370 8.50 -17.49 -9.33
CA LEU A 370 8.11 -18.83 -8.87
C LEU A 370 7.11 -19.52 -9.82
N ARG A 371 6.27 -18.77 -10.54
CA ARG A 371 5.40 -19.32 -11.59
C ARG A 371 6.15 -19.68 -12.87
N THR A 372 7.36 -19.13 -13.06
CA THR A 372 8.20 -19.41 -14.24
C THR A 372 8.90 -20.76 -14.09
N PRO A 373 8.57 -21.78 -14.92
CA PRO A 373 9.05 -23.15 -14.70
C PRO A 373 10.57 -23.29 -14.65
N ALA A 374 11.29 -22.56 -15.52
CA ALA A 374 12.75 -22.60 -15.60
C ALA A 374 13.44 -22.05 -14.32
N LEU A 375 12.74 -21.22 -13.53
CA LEU A 375 13.29 -20.56 -12.34
C LEU A 375 12.89 -21.25 -11.02
N ARG A 376 11.94 -22.18 -11.03
CA ARG A 376 11.41 -22.85 -9.82
C ARG A 376 12.45 -23.54 -8.96
N ARG A 377 13.57 -23.97 -9.56
CA ARG A 377 14.66 -24.67 -8.83
C ARG A 377 15.51 -23.71 -8.00
N ASN A 378 15.45 -22.41 -8.26
CA ASN A 378 16.18 -21.42 -7.48
C ASN A 378 15.48 -21.19 -6.13
N GLN A 379 16.03 -21.79 -5.09
CA GLN A 379 15.47 -21.74 -3.73
C GLN A 379 15.59 -20.37 -3.07
N GLN A 380 16.33 -19.42 -3.64
CA GLN A 380 16.47 -18.05 -3.12
C GLN A 380 15.27 -17.17 -3.48
N ILE A 381 14.53 -17.51 -4.54
CA ILE A 381 13.34 -16.74 -4.93
C ILE A 381 12.30 -16.78 -3.81
N GLY A 382 11.82 -15.61 -3.44
CA GLY A 382 10.86 -15.41 -2.37
C GLY A 382 11.44 -15.39 -0.94
N ARG A 383 12.73 -15.71 -0.74
CA ARG A 383 13.39 -15.54 0.55
C ARG A 383 13.71 -14.07 0.86
N HIS A 384 14.05 -13.83 2.12
CA HIS A 384 14.54 -12.54 2.61
C HIS A 384 13.52 -11.39 2.45
N LEU A 385 12.23 -11.70 2.62
CA LEU A 385 11.21 -10.65 2.73
C LEU A 385 11.39 -9.95 4.08
N HIS A 386 11.78 -8.68 4.04
CA HIS A 386 11.78 -7.79 5.18
C HIS A 386 10.63 -6.79 5.04
N LEU A 387 9.95 -6.52 6.14
CA LEU A 387 8.87 -5.56 6.24
C LEU A 387 9.27 -4.42 7.18
N HIS A 388 8.38 -3.48 7.38
CA HIS A 388 8.46 -2.51 8.46
C HIS A 388 7.19 -2.64 9.33
N PRO A 389 7.18 -3.59 10.29
CA PRO A 389 6.03 -3.79 11.16
C PRO A 389 5.64 -2.51 11.87
N VAL A 390 4.36 -2.27 11.98
CA VAL A 390 3.80 -1.05 12.56
C VAL A 390 2.89 -1.40 13.72
N ALA A 391 3.11 -0.73 14.86
CA ALA A 391 2.17 -0.65 15.96
C ALA A 391 1.48 0.72 15.96
N PHE A 392 0.28 0.79 16.54
CA PHE A 392 -0.54 1.99 16.57
C PHE A 392 -0.75 2.46 17.99
N VAL A 393 -0.60 3.79 18.20
CA VAL A 393 -0.88 4.44 19.47
C VAL A 393 -1.85 5.59 19.21
N HIS A 394 -3.01 5.56 19.87
CA HIS A 394 -4.03 6.59 19.73
C HIS A 394 -3.96 7.55 20.91
N GLY A 395 -3.83 8.84 20.61
CA GLY A 395 -3.96 9.93 21.58
C GLY A 395 -5.28 10.65 21.40
N PHE A 396 -5.90 11.09 22.50
CA PHE A 396 -7.17 11.82 22.49
C PHE A 396 -7.00 13.16 23.20
N TYR A 397 -7.57 14.19 22.61
CA TYR A 397 -7.44 15.57 23.05
C TYR A 397 -8.81 16.21 23.28
N ASP A 398 -8.83 17.31 24.03
CA ASP A 398 -10.08 18.09 24.25
C ASP A 398 -10.38 19.06 23.11
N LYS A 399 -9.37 19.40 22.31
CA LYS A 399 -9.52 20.25 21.12
C LYS A 399 -9.46 19.41 19.85
N PRO A 400 -10.23 19.77 18.80
CA PRO A 400 -10.24 19.02 17.54
C PRO A 400 -8.83 18.91 16.93
N VAL A 401 -8.46 17.69 16.56
CA VAL A 401 -7.20 17.36 15.85
C VAL A 401 -7.45 17.20 14.35
N ARG A 402 -8.58 16.61 14.00
CA ARG A 402 -9.00 16.33 12.61
C ARG A 402 -7.97 15.48 11.85
N PRO A 403 -7.80 14.21 12.23
CA PRO A 403 -6.70 13.35 11.74
C PRO A 403 -6.74 13.02 10.25
N TRP A 404 -7.82 13.38 9.56
CA TRP A 404 -7.99 13.24 8.11
C TRP A 404 -7.50 14.46 7.33
N GLN A 405 -7.11 15.55 7.99
CA GLN A 405 -6.82 16.84 7.37
C GLN A 405 -5.31 17.11 7.31
N GLY A 406 -4.88 17.69 6.20
CA GLY A 406 -3.51 18.15 6.00
C GLY A 406 -2.52 17.03 5.64
N ALA A 407 -1.27 17.40 5.38
CA ALA A 407 -0.23 16.46 5.02
C ALA A 407 0.00 15.44 6.12
N ALA A 408 -0.06 14.17 5.76
CA ALA A 408 0.34 13.10 6.64
C ALA A 408 1.87 13.05 6.77
N LEU A 409 2.37 12.55 7.88
CA LEU A 409 3.77 12.13 8.03
C LEU A 409 4.79 13.22 7.67
N THR A 410 4.59 14.43 8.21
CA THR A 410 5.54 15.55 8.08
C THR A 410 6.46 15.70 9.28
N THR A 411 6.26 14.89 10.33
CA THR A 411 7.10 14.83 11.54
C THR A 411 7.49 13.39 11.84
N VAL A 412 8.74 13.17 12.20
CA VAL A 412 9.26 11.91 12.73
C VAL A 412 10.02 12.15 14.03
N SER A 413 9.76 11.34 15.03
CA SER A 413 10.64 11.23 16.20
C SER A 413 11.52 10.00 16.08
N ASN A 414 12.82 10.21 16.25
CA ASN A 414 13.85 9.18 16.22
C ASN A 414 14.27 8.74 17.64
N ALA A 415 13.49 9.09 18.66
CA ALA A 415 13.79 8.81 20.08
C ALA A 415 14.11 7.33 20.34
N ALA A 416 13.44 6.42 19.63
CA ALA A 416 13.61 4.98 19.79
C ALA A 416 14.42 4.33 18.65
N GLU A 417 15.02 5.08 17.72
CA GLU A 417 15.71 4.52 16.55
C GLU A 417 16.96 3.71 16.94
N LEU A 418 17.71 4.19 17.91
CA LEU A 418 18.98 3.61 18.34
C LEU A 418 18.96 3.07 19.77
N VAL A 419 17.78 2.62 20.26
CA VAL A 419 17.71 1.91 21.55
C VAL A 419 18.48 0.58 21.52
N ASP A 420 18.64 0.00 20.35
CA ASP A 420 19.56 -1.09 20.06
C ASP A 420 20.78 -0.49 19.33
N PRO A 421 22.03 -0.79 19.75
CA PRO A 421 23.23 -0.26 19.11
C PRO A 421 23.38 -0.59 17.63
N GLN A 422 22.69 -1.65 17.16
CA GLN A 422 22.65 -2.05 15.75
C GLN A 422 21.55 -1.34 14.95
N GLY A 423 20.78 -0.44 15.55
CA GLY A 423 19.73 0.32 14.89
C GLY A 423 18.46 -0.49 14.61
N TRP A 424 18.13 -1.48 15.44
CA TRP A 424 16.88 -2.24 15.34
C TRP A 424 15.72 -1.62 16.14
N GLY A 425 15.80 -0.34 16.38
CA GLY A 425 14.77 0.40 17.08
C GLY A 425 13.62 0.84 16.18
N ALA A 426 12.87 1.84 16.63
CA ALA A 426 11.65 2.31 16.00
C ALA A 426 11.71 3.81 15.70
N LYS A 427 10.93 4.21 14.67
CA LYS A 427 10.55 5.60 14.39
C LYS A 427 9.10 5.82 14.78
N ILE A 428 8.79 7.00 15.29
CA ILE A 428 7.42 7.40 15.63
C ILE A 428 6.99 8.48 14.65
N GLU A 429 5.90 8.22 13.95
CA GLU A 429 5.37 9.08 12.88
C GLU A 429 3.85 9.24 13.03
N VAL A 430 3.24 10.12 12.25
CA VAL A 430 1.79 10.35 12.27
C VAL A 430 1.14 9.71 11.06
N MET A 431 0.11 8.92 11.31
CA MET A 431 -0.67 8.25 10.27
C MET A 431 -1.73 9.18 9.66
N ALA A 432 -1.89 9.11 8.32
CA ALA A 432 -3.12 9.61 7.69
C ALA A 432 -4.29 8.69 8.07
N SER A 433 -5.26 9.23 8.80
CA SER A 433 -6.33 8.43 9.39
C SER A 433 -7.65 8.59 8.63
N ALA A 434 -7.94 7.63 7.73
CA ALA A 434 -9.30 7.49 7.20
C ALA A 434 -10.16 6.58 8.11
N PRO A 435 -11.48 6.80 8.19
CA PRO A 435 -12.36 6.08 9.12
C PRO A 435 -12.26 4.56 9.08
N ALA A 436 -12.16 3.98 7.88
CA ALA A 436 -12.08 2.53 7.71
C ALA A 436 -10.88 1.94 8.45
N LEU A 437 -9.69 2.51 8.23
CA LEU A 437 -8.46 2.04 8.84
C LEU A 437 -8.41 2.42 10.32
N TYR A 438 -8.79 3.65 10.66
CA TYR A 438 -8.83 4.12 12.04
C TYR A 438 -9.68 3.24 12.94
N CYS A 439 -10.95 3.02 12.58
CA CYS A 439 -11.86 2.21 13.40
C CYS A 439 -11.47 0.73 13.47
N ALA A 440 -10.84 0.19 12.41
CA ALA A 440 -10.34 -1.17 12.43
C ALA A 440 -9.15 -1.37 13.39
N LEU A 441 -8.36 -0.32 13.62
CA LEU A 441 -7.15 -0.33 14.45
C LEU A 441 -7.36 0.14 15.88
N LEU A 442 -8.52 0.70 16.20
CA LEU A 442 -8.86 1.08 17.58
C LEU A 442 -8.81 -0.13 18.52
N PRO A 443 -8.37 0.05 19.77
CA PRO A 443 -8.53 -0.96 20.81
C PRO A 443 -9.96 -1.43 20.91
N TYR A 444 -10.16 -2.71 21.16
CA TYR A 444 -11.49 -3.30 21.28
C TYR A 444 -11.58 -4.20 22.50
N HIS A 445 -12.12 -3.69 23.58
CA HIS A 445 -12.51 -4.48 24.73
C HIS A 445 -13.98 -4.92 24.61
N ASP A 446 -14.86 -4.00 24.28
CA ASP A 446 -16.24 -4.26 23.94
C ASP A 446 -16.77 -3.23 22.92
N HIS A 447 -18.03 -3.38 22.52
CA HIS A 447 -18.66 -2.54 21.50
C HIS A 447 -19.01 -1.13 22.00
N VAL A 448 -19.22 -0.93 23.29
CA VAL A 448 -19.56 0.37 23.89
C VAL A 448 -18.30 1.23 23.94
N GLU A 449 -17.21 0.69 24.46
CA GLU A 449 -15.93 1.37 24.53
C GLU A 449 -15.41 1.69 23.12
N HIS A 450 -15.40 0.70 22.22
CA HIS A 450 -14.97 0.91 20.84
C HIS A 450 -15.77 2.03 20.15
N LYS A 451 -17.10 2.04 20.32
CA LYS A 451 -17.96 3.08 19.77
C LYS A 451 -17.67 4.44 20.38
N SER A 452 -17.45 4.50 21.70
CA SER A 452 -17.04 5.71 22.41
C SER A 452 -15.73 6.27 21.86
N LEU A 453 -14.73 5.40 21.64
CA LEU A 453 -13.45 5.79 21.02
C LEU A 453 -13.64 6.25 19.57
N ALA A 454 -14.51 5.59 18.80
CA ALA A 454 -14.79 5.99 17.42
C ALA A 454 -15.42 7.39 17.35
N PHE A 455 -16.34 7.74 18.26
CA PHE A 455 -16.90 9.09 18.34
C PHE A 455 -15.91 10.18 18.72
N ARG A 456 -14.75 9.82 19.29
CA ARG A 456 -13.64 10.75 19.55
C ARG A 456 -12.72 10.94 18.34
N TYR A 457 -13.04 10.37 17.19
CA TYR A 457 -12.23 10.47 15.97
C TYR A 457 -11.78 11.90 15.61
N PRO A 458 -12.64 12.96 15.62
CA PRO A 458 -12.20 14.33 15.33
C PRO A 458 -11.16 14.89 16.32
N TYR A 459 -11.10 14.33 17.52
CA TYR A 459 -10.23 14.75 18.63
C TYR A 459 -9.03 13.82 18.81
N SER A 460 -8.86 12.84 17.92
CA SER A 460 -7.82 11.83 18.02
C SER A 460 -6.62 12.17 17.15
N TYR A 461 -5.51 11.59 17.51
CA TYR A 461 -4.34 11.49 16.68
C TYR A 461 -3.82 10.03 16.74
N THR A 462 -3.31 9.53 15.64
CA THR A 462 -2.74 8.19 15.59
C THR A 462 -1.25 8.29 15.28
N ALA A 463 -0.43 7.90 16.23
CA ALA A 463 0.98 7.64 16.00
C ALA A 463 1.16 6.21 15.47
N ILE A 464 2.04 6.07 14.52
CA ILE A 464 2.58 4.79 14.06
C ILE A 464 4.01 4.64 14.60
N VAL A 465 4.26 3.48 15.18
CA VAL A 465 5.59 3.07 15.64
C VAL A 465 6.11 2.06 14.64
N ILE A 466 7.02 2.51 13.77
CA ILE A 466 7.55 1.71 12.66
C ILE A 466 8.88 1.12 13.09
N VAL A 467 8.98 -0.21 13.08
CA VAL A 467 10.21 -0.91 13.44
C VAL A 467 10.92 -1.46 12.22
N ARG A 468 12.24 -1.57 12.31
CA ARG A 468 13.05 -2.27 11.33
C ARG A 468 12.95 -3.78 11.58
N ASP A 469 12.60 -4.56 10.55
CA ASP A 469 12.46 -6.01 10.66
C ASP A 469 13.85 -6.70 10.70
N ARG A 470 14.09 -7.47 11.76
CA ARG A 470 15.33 -8.22 11.94
C ARG A 470 15.27 -9.55 11.21
N ASP A 471 14.15 -10.24 11.37
CA ASP A 471 13.96 -11.60 10.85
C ASP A 471 13.26 -11.57 9.48
N ALA A 472 13.81 -12.34 8.55
CA ALA A 472 13.29 -12.38 7.20
C ALA A 472 12.10 -13.34 7.07
N GLY A 473 11.05 -12.86 6.42
CA GLY A 473 9.96 -13.70 5.93
C GLY A 473 10.25 -14.34 4.59
N ARG A 474 9.24 -14.99 4.03
CA ARG A 474 9.31 -15.64 2.74
C ARG A 474 8.01 -15.51 1.96
N VAL A 475 8.10 -15.13 0.70
CA VAL A 475 6.98 -15.19 -0.24
C VAL A 475 6.91 -16.62 -0.83
N LYS A 476 5.72 -17.19 -0.79
CA LYS A 476 5.38 -18.48 -1.41
C LYS A 476 4.20 -18.28 -2.37
N LEU A 477 3.85 -19.31 -3.12
CA LEU A 477 2.62 -19.32 -3.90
C LEU A 477 1.51 -20.04 -3.14
N ASP A 478 0.30 -19.50 -3.18
CA ASP A 478 -0.91 -20.22 -2.81
C ASP A 478 -1.29 -21.23 -3.92
N ARG A 479 -2.35 -22.02 -3.71
CA ARG A 479 -2.82 -23.00 -4.70
C ARG A 479 -3.29 -22.37 -6.03
N ALA A 480 -3.62 -21.11 -6.02
CA ALA A 480 -4.00 -20.35 -7.22
C ALA A 480 -2.79 -19.64 -7.87
N GLY A 481 -1.56 -19.91 -7.39
CA GLY A 481 -0.34 -19.31 -7.93
C GLY A 481 -0.11 -17.86 -7.52
N ARG A 482 -0.80 -17.34 -6.51
CA ARG A 482 -0.64 -15.96 -6.03
C ARG A 482 0.33 -15.89 -4.85
N ALA A 483 0.93 -14.73 -4.63
CA ALA A 483 1.80 -14.47 -3.48
C ALA A 483 1.07 -14.74 -2.14
N LEU A 484 1.73 -15.50 -1.25
CA LEU A 484 1.32 -15.84 0.10
C LEU A 484 2.45 -15.54 1.07
#